data_1006ff18e89e661cbc2046a99c7e4a19
#
_entry.id   1006ff18e89e661cbc2046a99c7e4a19
#
_cell.length_a   1.000
_cell.length_b   1.000
_cell.length_c   1.000
_cell.angle_alpha   90.00
_cell.angle_beta   90.00
_cell.angle_gamma   90.00
#
_symmetry.space_group_name_H-M   'P 1'
#
loop_
_entity.id
_entity.type
_entity.pdbx_description
1 polymer ?
#
loop_
_entity_poly.entity_id
_entity_poly.type
_entity_poly.pdbx_seq_one_letter_code
_entity_poly.pdbx_strand_id
1 'polypeptide(L)'
;MTVTEGIRPIGTHRNATVEPVSFVDENFNTRRLWKTVEGFIEKKYDMDVLEKIVLHGDGGNWIRNGLDDFGNVVHVMDGFHFQKALRSLAGSFPKRRVKTVIMDAVQKNDRSRADRCIQELLDDAKEDKRLTEKVNRFGVYLNGNWKPIVNRHIQAFVVVFL
;
A
#
# COMPACT_ATOMS: atom_id res chain seq x y z
N MET A 1 -2.02 14.03 6.87
CA MET A 1 -3.05 13.18 6.24
C MET A 1 -3.86 14.03 5.28
N THR A 2 -4.18 13.57 4.09
CA THR A 2 -4.97 14.35 3.12
C THR A 2 -6.16 13.54 2.64
N VAL A 3 -7.35 14.11 2.75
CA VAL A 3 -8.60 13.57 2.17
C VAL A 3 -8.87 14.27 0.85
N THR A 4 -9.28 13.52 -0.17
CA THR A 4 -9.57 14.05 -1.52
C THR A 4 -10.70 13.26 -2.18
N GLU A 5 -11.38 13.87 -3.13
CA GLU A 5 -12.46 13.25 -3.93
C GLU A 5 -11.94 12.52 -5.16
N GLY A 6 -10.74 11.98 -5.07
CA GLY A 6 -10.12 11.21 -6.13
C GLY A 6 -8.94 11.92 -6.78
N ILE A 7 -8.53 11.38 -7.92
CA ILE A 7 -7.36 11.82 -8.68
C ILE A 7 -7.77 12.02 -10.13
N ARG A 8 -7.42 13.16 -10.70
CA ARG A 8 -7.62 13.42 -12.14
C ARG A 8 -6.30 13.59 -12.87
N PRO A 9 -6.16 13.12 -14.11
CA PRO A 9 -4.99 13.41 -14.94
C PRO A 9 -4.96 14.90 -15.30
N ILE A 10 -3.76 15.51 -15.21
CA ILE A 10 -3.50 16.90 -15.62
C ILE A 10 -2.42 17.00 -16.70
N GLY A 11 -2.04 15.87 -17.30
CA GLY A 11 -1.04 15.75 -18.38
C GLY A 11 -0.64 14.30 -18.58
N THR A 12 0.33 14.08 -19.47
CA THR A 12 0.74 12.73 -19.91
C THR A 12 1.25 11.82 -18.77
N HIS A 13 1.80 12.40 -17.69
CA HIS A 13 2.37 11.65 -16.56
C HIS A 13 2.11 12.31 -15.20
N ARG A 14 1.15 13.23 -15.13
CA ARG A 14 0.83 13.96 -13.90
C ARG A 14 -0.63 13.79 -13.53
N ASN A 15 -0.85 13.63 -12.23
CA ASN A 15 -2.18 13.60 -11.63
C ASN A 15 -2.30 14.72 -10.60
N ALA A 16 -3.48 15.27 -10.46
CA ALA A 16 -3.84 16.18 -9.37
C ALA A 16 -4.92 15.55 -8.51
N THR A 17 -4.87 15.80 -7.22
CA THR A 17 -5.95 15.48 -6.30
C THR A 17 -7.12 16.43 -6.49
N VAL A 18 -8.34 15.92 -6.33
CA VAL A 18 -9.58 16.69 -6.44
C VAL A 18 -10.00 17.13 -5.03
N GLU A 19 -10.18 18.41 -4.82
CA GLU A 19 -10.59 19.02 -3.53
C GLU A 19 -9.81 18.49 -2.31
N PRO A 20 -8.46 18.60 -2.28
CA PRO A 20 -7.69 18.07 -1.18
C PRO A 20 -7.88 18.88 0.10
N VAL A 21 -8.16 18.20 1.22
CA VAL A 21 -8.18 18.76 2.56
C VAL A 21 -7.11 18.06 3.40
N SER A 22 -6.15 18.80 3.93
CA SER A 22 -5.03 18.28 4.70
C SER A 22 -5.22 18.45 6.20
N PHE A 23 -4.89 17.40 6.94
CA PHE A 23 -4.97 17.33 8.39
C PHE A 23 -3.59 17.11 8.98
N VAL A 24 -3.27 17.87 10.02
CA VAL A 24 -2.01 17.76 10.75
C VAL A 24 -2.33 17.73 12.25
N ASP A 25 -1.62 16.91 13.00
CA ASP A 25 -1.63 16.95 14.46
C ASP A 25 -0.25 17.38 14.94
N GLU A 26 -0.19 18.52 15.65
CA GLU A 26 1.06 19.14 16.12
C GLU A 26 1.83 18.25 17.10
N ASN A 27 1.12 17.38 17.81
CA ASN A 27 1.71 16.46 18.80
C ASN A 27 1.98 15.05 18.22
N PHE A 28 1.81 14.86 16.91
CA PHE A 28 1.93 13.55 16.24
C PHE A 28 1.04 12.46 16.86
N ASN A 29 -0.11 12.83 17.43
CA ASN A 29 -1.07 11.90 17.99
C ASN A 29 -1.91 11.29 16.88
N THR A 30 -1.53 10.10 16.42
CA THR A 30 -2.18 9.40 15.31
C THR A 30 -3.65 9.08 15.59
N ARG A 31 -4.02 8.71 16.82
CA ARG A 31 -5.41 8.43 17.19
C ARG A 31 -6.30 9.66 17.09
N ARG A 32 -5.79 10.82 17.55
CA ARG A 32 -6.50 12.09 17.46
C ARG A 32 -6.64 12.52 15.99
N LEU A 33 -5.58 12.34 15.21
CA LEU A 33 -5.60 12.65 13.78
C LEU A 33 -6.65 11.81 13.04
N TRP A 34 -6.73 10.50 13.31
CA TRP A 34 -7.75 9.62 12.74
C TRP A 34 -9.16 10.07 13.09
N LYS A 35 -9.45 10.37 14.36
CA LYS A 35 -10.76 10.88 14.79
C LYS A 35 -11.15 12.21 14.10
N THR A 36 -10.17 13.07 13.85
CA THR A 36 -10.41 14.32 13.13
C THR A 36 -10.79 14.06 11.66
N VAL A 37 -10.10 13.12 11.01
CA VAL A 37 -10.40 12.75 9.63
C VAL A 37 -11.75 12.03 9.53
N GLU A 38 -12.05 11.14 10.45
CA GLU A 38 -13.34 10.46 10.56
C GLU A 38 -14.49 11.46 10.67
N GLY A 39 -14.45 12.34 11.65
CA GLY A 39 -15.48 13.37 11.83
C GLY A 39 -15.61 14.33 10.65
N PHE A 40 -14.53 14.58 9.89
CA PHE A 40 -14.62 15.33 8.64
C PHE A 40 -15.37 14.55 7.55
N ILE A 41 -15.04 13.27 7.38
CA ILE A 41 -15.68 12.42 6.36
C ILE A 41 -17.18 12.27 6.67
N GLU A 42 -17.53 11.93 7.91
CA GLU A 42 -18.93 11.79 8.36
C GLU A 42 -19.75 13.08 8.19
N LYS A 43 -19.13 14.25 8.40
CA LYS A 43 -19.82 15.53 8.23
C LYS A 43 -19.98 15.93 6.76
N LYS A 44 -19.03 15.55 5.91
CA LYS A 44 -19.00 15.97 4.49
C LYS A 44 -19.79 15.03 3.60
N TYR A 45 -19.82 13.74 3.92
CA TYR A 45 -20.39 12.70 3.06
C TYR A 45 -21.52 11.96 3.77
N ASP A 46 -22.50 11.53 3.00
CA ASP A 46 -23.54 10.61 3.46
C ASP A 46 -22.93 9.18 3.55
N MET A 47 -22.74 8.71 4.78
CA MET A 47 -22.08 7.43 5.04
C MET A 47 -22.91 6.23 4.58
N ASP A 48 -24.25 6.38 4.44
CA ASP A 48 -25.13 5.32 3.94
C ASP A 48 -24.97 5.12 2.42
N VAL A 49 -24.53 6.17 1.72
CA VAL A 49 -24.29 6.15 0.26
C VAL A 49 -22.82 5.93 -0.09
N LEU A 50 -21.92 6.20 0.85
CA LEU A 50 -20.48 6.10 0.64
C LEU A 50 -20.04 4.63 0.59
N GLU A 51 -19.91 4.09 -0.62
CA GLU A 51 -19.58 2.68 -0.83
C GLU A 51 -18.17 2.31 -0.36
N LYS A 52 -17.18 3.18 -0.57
CA LYS A 52 -15.76 2.89 -0.27
C LYS A 52 -14.97 4.14 0.06
N ILE A 53 -14.11 4.02 1.05
CA ILE A 53 -13.00 4.93 1.32
C ILE A 53 -11.71 4.21 0.94
N VAL A 54 -10.91 4.78 0.04
CA VAL A 54 -9.60 4.24 -0.30
C VAL A 54 -8.53 4.94 0.52
N LEU A 55 -7.78 4.17 1.27
CA LEU A 55 -6.68 4.64 2.10
C LEU A 55 -5.34 4.28 1.45
N HIS A 56 -4.62 5.29 0.95
CA HIS A 56 -3.26 5.12 0.42
C HIS A 56 -2.22 5.31 1.51
N GLY A 57 -1.32 4.35 1.66
CA GLY A 57 -0.24 4.46 2.64
C GLY A 57 0.89 3.44 2.45
N ASP A 58 1.96 3.60 3.23
CA ASP A 58 3.18 2.79 3.17
C ASP A 58 3.08 1.44 3.93
N GLY A 59 1.94 1.17 4.55
CA GLY A 59 1.69 -0.06 5.33
C GLY A 59 2.14 0.03 6.79
N GLY A 60 2.42 1.22 7.30
CA GLY A 60 2.75 1.44 8.72
C GLY A 60 1.65 0.96 9.67
N ASN A 61 2.02 0.51 10.87
CA ASN A 61 1.05 0.01 11.86
C ASN A 61 0.01 1.05 12.27
N TRP A 62 0.40 2.33 12.33
CA TRP A 62 -0.50 3.42 12.67
C TRP A 62 -1.64 3.63 11.65
N ILE A 63 -1.40 3.21 10.40
CA ILE A 63 -2.41 3.19 9.34
C ILE A 63 -3.45 2.11 9.62
N ARG A 64 -3.01 0.91 9.99
CA ARG A 64 -3.90 -0.22 10.29
C ARG A 64 -4.82 0.09 11.46
N ASN A 65 -4.29 0.75 12.50
CA ASN A 65 -5.08 1.11 13.69
C ASN A 65 -6.21 2.10 13.39
N GLY A 66 -6.11 2.90 12.34
CA GLY A 66 -7.18 3.80 11.92
C GLY A 66 -8.20 3.15 10.97
N LEU A 67 -7.91 1.96 10.44
CA LEU A 67 -8.83 1.24 9.56
C LEU A 67 -10.01 0.60 10.30
N ASP A 68 -9.81 0.28 11.59
CA ASP A 68 -10.82 -0.40 12.41
C ASP A 68 -12.01 0.51 12.75
N ASP A 69 -11.81 1.85 12.67
CA ASP A 69 -12.84 2.85 12.96
C ASP A 69 -13.79 3.10 11.77
N PHE A 70 -13.41 2.68 10.55
CA PHE A 70 -14.21 2.89 9.34
C PHE A 70 -14.75 1.56 8.77
N GLY A 71 -16.06 1.43 8.60
CA GLY A 71 -16.68 0.19 8.12
C GLY A 71 -16.33 -0.24 6.68
N ASN A 72 -16.04 0.72 5.77
CA ASN A 72 -15.89 0.48 4.32
C ASN A 72 -14.53 0.97 3.78
N VAL A 73 -13.44 0.73 4.51
CA VAL A 73 -12.11 1.18 4.08
C VAL A 73 -11.35 0.09 3.32
N VAL A 74 -10.78 0.48 2.19
CA VAL A 74 -9.87 -0.35 1.41
C VAL A 74 -8.47 0.26 1.47
N HIS A 75 -7.55 -0.44 2.13
CA HIS A 75 -6.14 -0.06 2.15
C HIS A 75 -5.49 -0.40 0.81
N VAL A 76 -4.78 0.59 0.25
CA VAL A 76 -3.99 0.49 -0.97
C VAL A 76 -2.54 0.86 -0.65
N MET A 77 -1.61 -0.04 -0.98
CA MET A 77 -0.19 0.21 -0.77
C MET A 77 0.33 1.31 -1.70
N ASP A 78 1.10 2.24 -1.16
CA ASP A 78 1.85 3.20 -1.97
C ASP A 78 2.79 2.46 -2.92
N GLY A 79 2.57 2.72 -4.22
CA GLY A 79 3.31 2.08 -5.30
C GLY A 79 4.81 2.35 -5.25
N PHE A 80 5.25 3.50 -4.75
CA PHE A 80 6.67 3.84 -4.64
C PHE A 80 7.37 2.91 -3.64
N HIS A 81 6.81 2.71 -2.45
CA HIS A 81 7.40 1.87 -1.40
C HIS A 81 7.50 0.41 -1.84
N PHE A 82 6.43 -0.14 -2.42
CA PHE A 82 6.46 -1.49 -2.97
C PHE A 82 7.49 -1.66 -4.08
N GLN A 83 7.51 -0.74 -5.06
CA GLN A 83 8.45 -0.79 -6.17
C GLN A 83 9.91 -0.64 -5.71
N LYS A 84 10.16 0.20 -4.71
CA LYS A 84 11.51 0.38 -4.11
C LYS A 84 11.99 -0.91 -3.45
N ALA A 85 11.15 -1.56 -2.64
CA ALA A 85 11.46 -2.82 -1.99
C ALA A 85 11.72 -3.94 -3.03
N LEU A 86 10.85 -4.05 -4.04
CA LEU A 86 10.98 -5.05 -5.10
C LEU A 86 12.23 -4.84 -5.97
N ARG A 87 12.56 -3.60 -6.34
CA ARG A 87 13.78 -3.29 -7.08
C ARG A 87 15.03 -3.64 -6.27
N SER A 88 15.01 -3.34 -4.97
CA SER A 88 16.13 -3.68 -4.08
C SER A 88 16.37 -5.19 -4.02
N LEU A 89 15.31 -5.99 -3.91
CA LEU A 89 15.42 -7.46 -3.95
C LEU A 89 15.92 -7.93 -5.32
N ALA A 90 15.27 -7.51 -6.40
CA ALA A 90 15.59 -7.94 -7.76
C ALA A 90 17.04 -7.62 -8.16
N GLY A 91 17.59 -6.48 -7.71
CA GLY A 91 18.99 -6.10 -7.93
C GLY A 91 20.00 -7.06 -7.30
N SER A 92 19.61 -7.84 -6.28
CA SER A 92 20.46 -8.85 -5.67
C SER A 92 20.45 -10.18 -6.42
N PHE A 93 19.52 -10.36 -7.37
CA PHE A 93 19.37 -11.58 -8.18
C PHE A 93 19.32 -11.25 -9.68
N PRO A 94 20.40 -10.68 -10.28
CA PRO A 94 20.37 -10.13 -11.64
C PRO A 94 20.07 -11.20 -12.72
N LYS A 95 20.35 -12.48 -12.43
CA LYS A 95 20.06 -13.60 -13.33
C LYS A 95 18.62 -14.13 -13.23
N ARG A 96 17.84 -13.66 -12.24
CA ARG A 96 16.44 -14.08 -12.01
C ARG A 96 15.48 -12.98 -12.45
N ARG A 97 14.33 -13.36 -12.97
CA ARG A 97 13.24 -12.43 -13.36
C ARG A 97 12.33 -12.06 -12.16
N VAL A 98 12.93 -11.79 -10.99
CA VAL A 98 12.21 -11.55 -9.73
C VAL A 98 11.10 -10.50 -9.88
N LYS A 99 11.46 -9.34 -10.45
CA LYS A 99 10.49 -8.24 -10.63
C LYS A 99 9.30 -8.67 -11.49
N THR A 100 9.56 -9.34 -12.61
CA THR A 100 8.50 -9.78 -13.54
C THR A 100 7.58 -10.81 -12.86
N VAL A 101 8.16 -11.79 -12.17
CA VAL A 101 7.39 -12.88 -11.51
C VAL A 101 6.52 -12.31 -10.39
N ILE A 102 7.08 -11.48 -9.51
CA ILE A 102 6.32 -10.89 -8.40
C ILE A 102 5.24 -9.93 -8.91
N MET A 103 5.54 -9.10 -9.93
CA MET A 103 4.55 -8.18 -10.50
C MET A 103 3.39 -8.93 -11.17
N ASP A 104 3.65 -9.99 -11.92
CA ASP A 104 2.63 -10.83 -12.55
C ASP A 104 1.78 -11.55 -11.47
N ALA A 105 2.40 -12.08 -10.42
CA ALA A 105 1.70 -12.68 -9.29
C ALA A 105 0.77 -11.68 -8.59
N VAL A 106 1.22 -10.45 -8.34
CA VAL A 106 0.40 -9.38 -7.78
C VAL A 106 -0.77 -9.00 -8.69
N GLN A 107 -0.51 -8.84 -9.99
CA GLN A 107 -1.54 -8.49 -10.97
C GLN A 107 -2.65 -9.54 -11.06
N LYS A 108 -2.28 -10.83 -10.94
CA LYS A 108 -3.20 -11.97 -11.00
C LYS A 108 -3.75 -12.36 -9.63
N ASN A 109 -3.36 -11.68 -8.56
CA ASN A 109 -3.63 -12.06 -7.17
C ASN A 109 -3.22 -13.53 -6.87
N ASP A 110 -2.13 -14.00 -7.51
CA ASP A 110 -1.59 -15.34 -7.32
C ASP A 110 -0.53 -15.34 -6.22
N ARG A 111 -1.00 -15.47 -4.98
CA ARG A 111 -0.15 -15.52 -3.80
C ARG A 111 0.83 -16.69 -3.84
N SER A 112 0.37 -17.86 -4.25
CA SER A 112 1.19 -19.07 -4.30
C SER A 112 2.38 -18.93 -5.23
N ARG A 113 2.21 -18.22 -6.35
CA ARG A 113 3.30 -17.92 -7.28
C ARG A 113 4.35 -16.99 -6.67
N ALA A 114 3.89 -15.97 -5.92
CA ALA A 114 4.81 -15.07 -5.21
C ALA A 114 5.61 -15.83 -4.14
N ASP A 115 4.95 -16.68 -3.35
CA ASP A 115 5.59 -17.48 -2.30
C ASP A 115 6.60 -18.48 -2.88
N ARG A 116 6.30 -19.16 -4.00
CA ARG A 116 7.27 -20.01 -4.71
C ARG A 116 8.50 -19.21 -5.15
N CYS A 117 8.31 -18.02 -5.71
CA CYS A 117 9.44 -17.18 -6.09
C CYS A 117 10.32 -16.82 -4.88
N ILE A 118 9.73 -16.47 -3.75
CA ILE A 118 10.49 -16.20 -2.51
C ILE A 118 11.26 -17.43 -2.06
N GLN A 119 10.64 -18.64 -2.09
CA GLN A 119 11.31 -19.87 -1.71
C GLN A 119 12.51 -20.20 -2.61
N GLU A 120 12.36 -20.07 -3.94
CA GLU A 120 13.46 -20.24 -4.89
C GLU A 120 14.62 -19.28 -4.63
N LEU A 121 14.32 -18.04 -4.24
CA LEU A 121 15.35 -17.06 -3.89
C LEU A 121 16.05 -17.40 -2.56
N LEU A 122 15.35 -17.99 -1.60
CA LEU A 122 15.95 -18.50 -0.36
C LEU A 122 16.90 -19.65 -0.64
N ASP A 123 16.51 -20.57 -1.53
CA ASP A 123 17.36 -21.70 -1.93
C ASP A 123 18.63 -21.22 -2.67
N ASP A 124 18.51 -20.20 -3.52
CA ASP A 124 19.65 -19.55 -4.19
C ASP A 124 20.58 -18.80 -3.20
N ALA A 125 20.01 -18.28 -2.12
CA ALA A 125 20.71 -17.45 -1.13
C ALA A 125 21.27 -18.24 0.07
N LYS A 126 21.03 -19.53 0.19
CA LYS A 126 21.30 -20.33 1.40
C LYS A 126 22.73 -20.24 1.95
N GLU A 127 23.73 -20.04 1.08
CA GLU A 127 25.13 -19.91 1.45
C GLU A 127 25.53 -18.46 1.81
N ASP A 128 24.64 -17.48 1.54
CA ASP A 128 24.85 -16.06 1.86
C ASP A 128 23.83 -15.57 2.88
N LYS A 129 24.26 -15.51 4.14
CA LYS A 129 23.40 -15.06 5.26
C LYS A 129 22.77 -13.67 5.02
N ARG A 130 23.52 -12.72 4.46
CA ARG A 130 23.02 -11.35 4.22
C ARG A 130 21.94 -11.37 3.14
N LEU A 131 22.14 -12.18 2.11
CA LEU A 131 21.17 -12.33 1.04
C LEU A 131 19.89 -13.03 1.52
N THR A 132 20.05 -14.10 2.29
CA THR A 132 18.94 -14.82 2.96
C THR A 132 18.11 -13.88 3.84
N GLU A 133 18.76 -13.05 4.67
CA GLU A 133 18.06 -12.06 5.49
C GLU A 133 17.30 -11.03 4.66
N LYS A 134 17.84 -10.63 3.51
CA LYS A 134 17.19 -9.69 2.59
C LYS A 134 15.94 -10.30 1.96
N VAL A 135 16.00 -11.56 1.51
CA VAL A 135 14.85 -12.29 0.96
C VAL A 135 13.77 -12.46 2.03
N ASN A 136 14.15 -12.88 3.23
CA ASN A 136 13.22 -13.05 4.36
C ASN A 136 12.50 -11.74 4.70
N ARG A 137 13.23 -10.62 4.80
CA ARG A 137 12.61 -9.29 5.06
C ARG A 137 11.60 -8.91 3.98
N PHE A 138 11.93 -9.16 2.72
CA PHE A 138 10.99 -8.89 1.63
C PHE A 138 9.78 -9.85 1.68
N GLY A 139 9.98 -11.12 1.99
CA GLY A 139 8.91 -12.10 2.17
C GLY A 139 7.93 -11.69 3.28
N VAL A 140 8.45 -11.27 4.44
CA VAL A 140 7.64 -10.76 5.56
C VAL A 140 6.88 -9.49 5.15
N TYR A 141 7.54 -8.54 4.48
CA TYR A 141 6.92 -7.33 3.96
C TYR A 141 5.79 -7.64 2.98
N LEU A 142 6.05 -8.51 1.98
CA LEU A 142 5.07 -8.91 0.98
C LEU A 142 3.88 -9.62 1.62
N ASN A 143 4.16 -10.50 2.60
CA ASN A 143 3.16 -11.25 3.33
C ASN A 143 2.22 -10.32 4.11
N GLY A 144 2.79 -9.44 4.90
CA GLY A 144 2.01 -8.51 5.72
C GLY A 144 1.21 -7.47 4.92
N ASN A 145 1.58 -7.24 3.64
CA ASN A 145 0.99 -6.21 2.81
C ASN A 145 0.38 -6.75 1.50
N TRP A 146 0.13 -8.06 1.39
CA TRP A 146 -0.35 -8.66 0.14
C TRP A 146 -1.65 -8.01 -0.36
N LYS A 147 -2.66 -7.96 0.49
CA LYS A 147 -3.97 -7.39 0.15
C LYS A 147 -3.87 -5.90 -0.25
N PRO A 148 -3.22 -5.02 0.53
CA PRO A 148 -2.95 -3.64 0.11
C PRO A 148 -2.20 -3.49 -1.21
N ILE A 149 -1.23 -4.36 -1.49
CA ILE A 149 -0.45 -4.35 -2.73
C ILE A 149 -1.32 -4.74 -3.93
N VAL A 150 -2.16 -5.76 -3.78
CA VAL A 150 -3.10 -6.22 -4.83
C VAL A 150 -4.18 -5.19 -5.08
N ASN A 151 -4.65 -4.51 -4.04
CA ASN A 151 -5.73 -3.52 -4.11
C ASN A 151 -5.38 -2.23 -4.88
N ARG A 152 -4.14 -2.04 -5.30
CA ARG A 152 -3.68 -0.80 -5.98
C ARG A 152 -4.45 -0.40 -7.24
N HIS A 153 -5.29 -1.28 -7.78
CA HIS A 153 -6.16 -1.00 -8.92
C HIS A 153 -7.57 -0.52 -8.51
N ILE A 154 -7.85 -0.53 -7.21
CA ILE A 154 -9.15 -0.09 -6.70
C ILE A 154 -9.20 1.43 -6.75
N GLN A 155 -10.28 1.95 -7.33
CA GLN A 155 -10.62 3.37 -7.35
C GLN A 155 -11.85 3.61 -6.48
N ALA A 156 -11.90 4.76 -5.82
CA ALA A 156 -13.07 5.20 -5.06
C ALA A 156 -13.21 6.72 -5.14
N PHE A 157 -14.39 7.21 -4.78
CA PHE A 157 -14.69 8.62 -4.75
C PHE A 157 -13.95 9.34 -3.62
N VAL A 158 -13.93 8.75 -2.42
CA VAL A 158 -13.17 9.32 -1.29
C VAL A 158 -11.84 8.59 -1.14
N VAL A 159 -10.75 9.34 -1.16
CA VAL A 159 -9.38 8.82 -1.06
C VAL A 159 -8.66 9.55 0.06
N VAL A 160 -8.04 8.80 0.96
CA VAL A 160 -7.21 9.32 2.04
C VAL A 160 -5.74 9.00 1.75
N PHE A 161 -4.90 10.03 1.67
CA PHE A 161 -3.44 9.90 1.54
C PHE A 161 -2.76 10.19 2.87
N LEU A 162 -1.76 9.39 3.19
CA LEU A 162 -0.99 9.42 4.43
C LEU A 162 0.42 9.94 4.21
#